data_0e8383af16259b01dc8b1e11cd9ef186
#
_entry.id   0e8383af16259b01dc8b1e11cd9ef186
#
_cell.length_a   1.000
_cell.length_b   1.000
_cell.length_c   1.000
_cell.angle_alpha   90.00
_cell.angle_beta   90.00
_cell.angle_gamma   90.00
#
_symmetry.space_group_name_H-M   'P 1'
#
loop_
_entity.id
_entity.type
_entity.pdbx_description
1 polymer ?
#
loop_
_entity_poly.entity_id
_entity_poly.type
_entity_poly.pdbx_seq_one_letter_code
_entity_poly.pdbx_strand_id
1 'polypeptide(L)'
;TREDIRDRLVEWEVIDSAGFSLPNPILDYVNNQPYNPYVGPLAPYQNIRATNYTKINRFSGYGQWNYRGKIGTHDYWLNAGMRFHAWQFIGYNEEPKNTIWIWKFPNETNQITFSPRAQFAFKPDWNKDMMFRLSGGLYHQPPFYRELRDYNGVVQTNVKAQQSIHLVLSNDYSFKMWSRPFKLVSEAYYKNITDVNTYTIDNVRIRYRANNNAEAYAYGFDARLNGEFVPGTESWFSFGYLKTEENQDGRGFIARPTDQRLKFGMLFQDYMPNIPNLKLYLNLVYNTGLPGGSPSYADPYAYQLRLNDYRRADVGFSYVFKDAGIQSSKMWLKPFNEFSLGLEIFNLFNNQNSITNTWVRDVYTKSQYGIPNYMTTRVFNIKLVARL
;
A
#
# COMPACT_ATOMS: atom_id res chain seq x y z
N THR A 1 -17.80 -0.99 -16.91
CA THR A 1 -17.00 -2.22 -17.17
C THR A 1 -17.86 -3.45 -16.93
N ARG A 2 -17.58 -4.49 -17.66
CA ARG A 2 -18.11 -5.85 -17.44
C ARG A 2 -16.93 -6.80 -17.33
N GLU A 3 -16.98 -7.64 -16.31
CA GLU A 3 -15.94 -8.64 -16.02
C GLU A 3 -16.61 -10.02 -15.92
N ASP A 4 -16.11 -10.98 -16.66
CA ASP A 4 -16.47 -12.41 -16.54
C ASP A 4 -15.27 -13.14 -15.94
N ILE A 5 -15.43 -13.63 -14.70
CA ILE A 5 -14.35 -14.17 -13.90
C ILE A 5 -14.57 -15.67 -13.71
N ARG A 6 -13.54 -16.44 -14.07
CA ARG A 6 -13.42 -17.87 -13.77
C ARG A 6 -12.22 -18.02 -12.86
N ASP A 7 -12.44 -18.43 -11.64
CA ASP A 7 -11.38 -18.59 -10.64
C ASP A 7 -11.42 -20.01 -10.08
N ARG A 8 -10.26 -20.63 -10.04
CA ARG A 8 -10.05 -21.90 -9.38
C ARG A 8 -8.95 -21.76 -8.36
N LEU A 9 -9.30 -21.98 -7.11
CA LEU A 9 -8.37 -22.01 -6.00
C LEU A 9 -8.19 -23.44 -5.54
N VAL A 10 -6.95 -23.91 -5.49
CA VAL A 10 -6.57 -25.17 -4.86
C VAL A 10 -5.38 -24.84 -3.96
N GLU A 11 -5.52 -25.08 -2.68
CA GLU A 11 -4.46 -24.93 -1.71
C GLU A 11 -4.16 -26.26 -1.04
N TRP A 12 -2.89 -26.50 -0.85
CA TRP A 12 -2.35 -27.72 -0.28
C TRP A 12 -1.58 -27.40 0.97
N GLU A 13 -1.76 -28.20 2.00
CA GLU A 13 -0.90 -28.24 3.15
C GLU A 13 0.19 -29.29 2.92
N VAL A 14 1.42 -28.94 3.20
CA VAL A 14 2.55 -29.86 3.21
C VAL A 14 3.06 -29.94 4.64
N ILE A 15 3.16 -31.16 5.15
CA ILE A 15 3.72 -31.43 6.48
C ILE A 15 5.13 -31.98 6.27
N ASP A 16 6.12 -31.31 6.84
CA ASP A 16 7.51 -31.74 6.72
C ASP A 16 7.86 -32.89 7.68
N SER A 17 9.07 -33.43 7.57
CA SER A 17 9.54 -34.54 8.39
C SER A 17 9.69 -34.20 9.88
N ALA A 18 9.77 -32.90 10.23
CA ALA A 18 9.82 -32.40 11.60
C ALA A 18 8.43 -32.17 12.21
N GLY A 19 7.36 -32.31 11.43
CA GLY A 19 5.99 -32.12 11.88
C GLY A 19 5.47 -30.69 11.71
N PHE A 20 6.07 -29.86 10.86
CA PHE A 20 5.59 -28.51 10.57
C PHE A 20 4.69 -28.50 9.33
N SER A 21 3.56 -27.83 9.43
CA SER A 21 2.66 -27.62 8.30
C SER A 21 2.81 -26.22 7.69
N LEU A 22 2.80 -26.17 6.37
CA LEU A 22 2.98 -24.98 5.52
C LEU A 22 2.01 -25.00 4.34
N PRO A 23 1.31 -23.93 4.10
CA PRO A 23 0.55 -23.03 4.94
C PRO A 23 -0.72 -23.70 5.44
N ASN A 24 -1.34 -23.14 6.44
CA ASN A 24 -2.48 -23.78 7.08
C ASN A 24 -3.70 -22.85 7.17
N PRO A 25 -4.62 -22.91 6.24
CA PRO A 25 -5.76 -21.99 6.19
C PRO A 25 -6.90 -22.34 7.16
N ILE A 26 -7.03 -23.59 7.60
CA ILE A 26 -8.17 -24.04 8.43
C ILE A 26 -7.67 -24.78 9.66
N LEU A 27 -7.90 -24.21 10.84
CA LEU A 27 -7.43 -24.76 12.11
C LEU A 27 -7.99 -26.16 12.42
N ASP A 28 -9.30 -26.34 12.27
CA ASP A 28 -9.95 -27.61 12.57
C ASP A 28 -9.47 -28.73 11.64
N TYR A 29 -9.23 -28.38 10.38
CA TYR A 29 -8.68 -29.33 9.42
C TYR A 29 -7.32 -29.86 9.86
N VAL A 30 -6.39 -28.98 10.26
CA VAL A 30 -5.05 -29.37 10.75
C VAL A 30 -5.11 -30.10 12.07
N ASN A 31 -6.01 -29.69 12.97
CA ASN A 31 -6.16 -30.36 14.27
C ASN A 31 -6.59 -31.82 14.14
N ASN A 32 -7.36 -32.13 13.10
CA ASN A 32 -7.93 -33.45 12.87
C ASN A 32 -7.12 -34.31 11.91
N GLN A 33 -5.99 -33.83 11.39
CA GLN A 33 -5.11 -34.59 10.53
C GLN A 33 -4.45 -35.75 11.27
N PRO A 34 -4.56 -37.00 10.79
CA PRO A 34 -3.76 -38.11 11.29
C PRO A 34 -2.33 -37.96 10.74
N TYR A 35 -1.43 -37.43 11.54
CA TYR A 35 -0.05 -37.25 11.12
C TYR A 35 0.90 -38.11 11.94
N ASN A 36 1.72 -38.88 11.24
CA ASN A 36 2.84 -39.60 11.82
C ASN A 36 4.11 -39.33 11.00
N PRO A 37 5.09 -38.59 11.53
CA PRO A 37 6.29 -38.21 10.81
C PRO A 37 7.20 -39.37 10.46
N TYR A 38 7.01 -40.52 11.09
CA TYR A 38 7.88 -41.69 10.93
C TYR A 38 7.33 -42.70 9.89
N VAL A 39 6.17 -42.46 9.31
CA VAL A 39 5.52 -43.39 8.39
C VAL A 39 5.34 -42.75 7.01
N GLY A 40 6.33 -42.92 6.18
CA GLY A 40 6.24 -42.64 4.75
C GLY A 40 6.70 -41.24 4.31
N PRO A 41 6.72 -40.98 3.01
CA PRO A 41 7.12 -39.68 2.45
C PRO A 41 6.08 -38.60 2.77
N LEU A 42 6.51 -37.34 2.72
CA LEU A 42 5.66 -36.16 2.85
C LEU A 42 4.49 -36.26 1.87
N ALA A 43 3.27 -36.21 2.39
CA ALA A 43 2.07 -36.22 1.59
C ALA A 43 1.42 -34.83 1.58
N PRO A 44 1.08 -34.28 0.41
CA PRO A 44 0.31 -33.03 0.35
C PRO A 44 -1.15 -33.31 0.72
N TYR A 45 -1.72 -32.44 1.55
CA TYR A 45 -3.15 -32.42 1.86
C TYR A 45 -3.83 -31.28 1.09
N GLN A 46 -5.01 -31.55 0.57
CA GLN A 46 -5.82 -30.52 -0.05
C GLN A 46 -6.67 -29.84 1.02
N ASN A 47 -6.32 -28.62 1.36
CA ASN A 47 -7.02 -27.83 2.37
C ASN A 47 -8.23 -27.11 1.82
N ILE A 48 -8.08 -26.51 0.64
CA ILE A 48 -9.11 -25.71 -0.02
C ILE A 48 -9.21 -26.13 -1.47
N ARG A 49 -10.46 -26.33 -1.93
CA ARG A 49 -10.78 -26.49 -3.33
C ARG A 49 -12.03 -25.70 -3.66
N ALA A 50 -11.87 -24.59 -4.36
CA ALA A 50 -12.98 -23.73 -4.78
C ALA A 50 -12.90 -23.44 -6.28
N THR A 51 -14.07 -23.45 -6.91
CA THR A 51 -14.24 -23.01 -8.30
C THR A 51 -15.35 -21.98 -8.33
N ASN A 52 -15.06 -20.77 -8.79
CA ASN A 52 -15.98 -19.66 -8.79
C ASN A 52 -16.22 -19.16 -10.21
N TYR A 53 -17.47 -18.92 -10.53
CA TYR A 53 -17.91 -18.28 -11.76
C TYR A 53 -18.66 -17.02 -11.37
N THR A 54 -18.17 -15.86 -11.75
CA THR A 54 -18.74 -14.57 -11.33
C THR A 54 -18.76 -13.59 -12.48
N LYS A 55 -19.87 -12.89 -12.65
CA LYS A 55 -19.96 -11.72 -13.52
C LYS A 55 -20.09 -10.47 -12.68
N ILE A 56 -19.36 -9.45 -13.05
CA ILE A 56 -19.39 -8.14 -12.39
C ILE A 56 -19.66 -7.08 -13.44
N ASN A 57 -20.77 -6.36 -13.29
CA ASN A 57 -21.07 -5.17 -14.06
C ASN A 57 -20.86 -3.95 -13.20
N ARG A 58 -20.13 -2.93 -13.69
CA ARG A 58 -19.85 -1.68 -12.95
C ARG A 58 -20.14 -0.48 -13.82
N PHE A 59 -20.87 0.47 -13.24
CA PHE A 59 -21.11 1.79 -13.80
C PHE A 59 -20.63 2.84 -12.81
N SER A 60 -20.02 3.89 -13.29
CA SER A 60 -19.65 5.04 -12.46
C SER A 60 -19.71 6.32 -13.26
N GLY A 61 -20.12 7.40 -12.60
CA GLY A 61 -20.12 8.74 -13.16
C GLY A 61 -19.77 9.74 -12.07
N TYR A 62 -19.38 10.93 -12.48
CA TYR A 62 -19.10 12.03 -11.55
C TYR A 62 -19.45 13.36 -12.17
N GLY A 63 -19.83 14.31 -11.31
CA GLY A 63 -19.96 15.72 -11.63
C GLY A 63 -19.15 16.54 -10.65
N GLN A 64 -18.50 17.59 -11.12
CA GLN A 64 -17.67 18.46 -10.30
C GLN A 64 -17.90 19.92 -10.71
N TRP A 65 -18.00 20.77 -9.70
CA TRP A 65 -18.11 22.20 -9.85
C TRP A 65 -16.93 22.88 -9.15
N ASN A 66 -16.35 23.88 -9.82
CA ASN A 66 -15.23 24.66 -9.32
C ASN A 66 -15.59 26.14 -9.37
N TYR A 67 -15.27 26.85 -8.31
CA TYR A 67 -15.45 28.28 -8.22
C TYR A 67 -14.20 28.93 -7.63
N ARG A 68 -13.81 30.07 -8.20
CA ARG A 68 -12.75 30.92 -7.69
C ARG A 68 -13.30 32.30 -7.38
N GLY A 69 -12.96 32.84 -6.21
CA GLY A 69 -13.37 34.17 -5.79
C GLY A 69 -12.32 34.87 -4.95
N LYS A 70 -12.69 36.06 -4.50
CA LYS A 70 -11.88 36.85 -3.56
C LYS A 70 -12.72 37.26 -2.34
N ILE A 71 -12.09 37.24 -1.18
CA ILE A 71 -12.61 37.82 0.08
C ILE A 71 -11.63 38.95 0.47
N GLY A 72 -12.02 40.20 0.17
CA GLY A 72 -11.10 41.32 0.24
C GLY A 72 -9.97 41.16 -0.78
N THR A 73 -8.71 41.14 -0.32
CA THR A 73 -7.51 40.90 -1.15
C THR A 73 -7.14 39.42 -1.26
N HIS A 74 -7.79 38.53 -0.46
CA HIS A 74 -7.44 37.11 -0.35
C HIS A 74 -8.12 36.26 -1.43
N ASP A 75 -7.39 35.36 -2.06
CA ASP A 75 -7.94 34.42 -3.04
C ASP A 75 -8.50 33.17 -2.33
N TYR A 76 -9.65 32.66 -2.83
CA TYR A 76 -10.17 31.37 -2.40
C TYR A 76 -10.72 30.55 -3.58
N TRP A 77 -10.75 29.24 -3.38
CA TRP A 77 -11.28 28.27 -4.33
C TRP A 77 -12.23 27.33 -3.60
N LEU A 78 -13.37 27.09 -4.22
CA LEU A 78 -14.34 26.09 -3.83
C LEU A 78 -14.38 25.01 -4.89
N ASN A 79 -14.31 23.79 -4.46
CA ASN A 79 -14.47 22.61 -5.32
C ASN A 79 -15.48 21.71 -4.65
N ALA A 80 -16.58 21.40 -5.32
CA ALA A 80 -17.60 20.47 -4.85
C ALA A 80 -17.94 19.48 -5.94
N GLY A 81 -18.11 18.24 -5.56
CA GLY A 81 -18.41 17.18 -6.52
C GLY A 81 -19.16 16.02 -5.91
N MET A 82 -19.76 15.25 -6.77
CA MET A 82 -20.41 14.00 -6.41
C MET A 82 -20.01 12.92 -7.40
N ARG A 83 -19.73 11.75 -6.88
CA ARG A 83 -19.51 10.53 -7.66
C ARG A 83 -20.56 9.50 -7.30
N PHE A 84 -21.07 8.81 -8.28
CA PHE A 84 -21.88 7.63 -8.06
C PHE A 84 -21.19 6.38 -8.59
N HIS A 85 -21.45 5.26 -7.94
CA HIS A 85 -21.09 3.93 -8.39
C HIS A 85 -22.31 3.04 -8.31
N ALA A 86 -22.54 2.28 -9.36
CA ALA A 86 -23.50 1.20 -9.39
C ALA A 86 -22.78 -0.08 -9.83
N TRP A 87 -22.99 -1.17 -9.12
CA TRP A 87 -22.43 -2.46 -9.52
C TRP A 87 -23.38 -3.59 -9.20
N GLN A 88 -23.24 -4.64 -9.98
CA GLN A 88 -23.99 -5.86 -9.91
C GLN A 88 -23.01 -7.03 -9.85
N PHE A 89 -23.21 -7.89 -8.87
CA PHE A 89 -22.52 -9.16 -8.77
C PHE A 89 -23.47 -10.30 -9.07
N ILE A 90 -23.05 -11.25 -9.91
CA ILE A 90 -23.80 -12.43 -10.27
C ILE A 90 -22.86 -13.63 -10.04
N GLY A 91 -23.18 -14.46 -9.04
CA GLY A 91 -22.46 -15.69 -8.75
C GLY A 91 -23.14 -16.90 -9.39
N TYR A 92 -22.38 -17.84 -9.90
CA TYR A 92 -22.88 -19.08 -10.47
C TYR A 92 -22.29 -20.27 -9.71
N ASN A 93 -23.12 -21.26 -9.38
CA ASN A 93 -22.68 -22.48 -8.72
C ASN A 93 -21.96 -23.46 -9.66
N GLU A 94 -22.23 -23.34 -10.97
CA GLU A 94 -21.62 -24.16 -12.03
C GLU A 94 -21.13 -23.27 -13.17
N GLU A 95 -20.22 -23.79 -13.98
CA GLU A 95 -19.80 -23.09 -15.19
C GLU A 95 -21.00 -22.81 -16.10
N PRO A 96 -21.28 -21.55 -16.41
CA PRO A 96 -22.40 -21.23 -17.30
C PRO A 96 -22.11 -21.80 -18.69
N LYS A 97 -22.79 -22.88 -19.02
CA LYS A 97 -22.83 -23.41 -20.39
C LYS A 97 -23.43 -22.33 -21.28
N ASN A 98 -22.85 -22.10 -22.46
CA ASN A 98 -23.21 -21.09 -23.47
C ASN A 98 -24.72 -20.96 -23.71
N THR A 99 -25.47 -20.48 -22.78
CA THR A 99 -26.92 -20.32 -22.87
C THR A 99 -27.24 -18.83 -22.95
N ILE A 100 -27.59 -18.42 -24.12
CA ILE A 100 -28.32 -17.21 -24.43
C ILE A 100 -29.58 -17.21 -23.55
N TRP A 101 -29.66 -16.27 -22.59
CA TRP A 101 -30.86 -15.95 -21.82
C TRP A 101 -31.36 -17.00 -20.80
N ILE A 102 -30.69 -17.11 -19.65
CA ILE A 102 -31.32 -17.68 -18.45
C ILE A 102 -31.63 -16.54 -17.47
N TRP A 103 -32.92 -16.28 -17.25
CA TRP A 103 -33.47 -15.28 -16.33
C TRP A 103 -33.39 -15.68 -14.83
N LYS A 104 -32.69 -16.72 -14.46
CA LYS A 104 -32.51 -17.14 -13.08
C LYS A 104 -31.08 -16.89 -12.64
N PHE A 105 -30.87 -15.82 -11.90
CA PHE A 105 -29.62 -15.49 -11.25
C PHE A 105 -29.68 -16.01 -9.81
N PRO A 106 -28.98 -17.08 -9.44
CA PRO A 106 -29.12 -17.69 -8.11
C PRO A 106 -28.59 -16.79 -6.98
N ASN A 107 -27.60 -15.96 -7.25
CA ASN A 107 -27.04 -15.03 -6.28
C ASN A 107 -26.67 -13.70 -6.96
N GLU A 108 -27.65 -12.79 -7.02
CA GLU A 108 -27.45 -11.46 -7.58
C GLU A 108 -27.51 -10.42 -6.48
N THR A 109 -26.53 -9.52 -6.45
CA THR A 109 -26.50 -8.37 -5.56
C THR A 109 -26.26 -7.10 -6.35
N ASN A 110 -27.17 -6.15 -6.22
CA ASN A 110 -27.09 -4.84 -6.83
C ASN A 110 -26.82 -3.79 -5.73
N GLN A 111 -25.85 -2.91 -5.95
CA GLN A 111 -25.55 -1.84 -5.02
C GLN A 111 -25.33 -0.52 -5.77
N ILE A 112 -25.79 0.57 -5.16
CA ILE A 112 -25.60 1.93 -5.65
C ILE A 112 -25.09 2.78 -4.50
N THR A 113 -24.05 3.58 -4.73
CA THR A 113 -23.48 4.49 -3.72
C THR A 113 -23.26 5.87 -4.30
N PHE A 114 -23.38 6.88 -3.43
CA PHE A 114 -23.14 8.28 -3.74
C PHE A 114 -22.04 8.82 -2.82
N SER A 115 -21.06 9.49 -3.41
CA SER A 115 -19.85 9.97 -2.74
C SER A 115 -19.69 11.48 -2.96
N PRO A 116 -20.39 12.32 -2.17
CA PRO A 116 -20.20 13.77 -2.18
C PRO A 116 -18.87 14.13 -1.54
N ARG A 117 -18.22 15.17 -2.08
CA ARG A 117 -16.97 15.71 -1.57
C ARG A 117 -16.89 17.21 -1.82
N ALA A 118 -16.20 17.90 -0.93
CA ALA A 118 -15.94 19.33 -1.08
C ALA A 118 -14.55 19.68 -0.59
N GLN A 119 -13.99 20.73 -1.16
CA GLN A 119 -12.74 21.32 -0.76
C GLN A 119 -12.85 22.84 -0.79
N PHE A 120 -12.36 23.48 0.26
CA PHE A 120 -12.14 24.90 0.34
C PHE A 120 -10.64 25.16 0.42
N ALA A 121 -10.10 25.96 -0.50
CA ALA A 121 -8.73 26.43 -0.46
C ALA A 121 -8.72 27.93 -0.28
N PHE A 122 -7.81 28.41 0.57
CA PHE A 122 -7.68 29.80 0.92
C PHE A 122 -6.21 30.23 0.85
N LYS A 123 -5.93 31.26 0.06
CA LYS A 123 -4.62 31.87 -0.06
C LYS A 123 -4.69 33.31 0.45
N PRO A 124 -4.25 33.54 1.71
CA PRO A 124 -4.20 34.89 2.24
C PRO A 124 -3.18 35.76 1.49
N ASP A 125 -3.49 37.04 1.36
CA ASP A 125 -2.61 38.05 0.79
C ASP A 125 -1.65 38.54 1.90
N TRP A 126 -0.68 37.68 2.26
CA TRP A 126 0.35 37.95 3.26
C TRP A 126 1.71 38.04 2.59
N ASN A 127 2.71 38.56 3.36
CA ASN A 127 4.10 38.51 2.91
C ASN A 127 4.67 37.09 2.77
N LYS A 128 3.91 36.08 3.22
CA LYS A 128 4.27 34.66 3.13
C LYS A 128 3.41 33.97 2.08
N ASP A 129 4.02 33.21 1.17
CA ASP A 129 3.31 32.42 0.17
C ASP A 129 2.78 31.13 0.80
N MET A 130 1.59 31.21 1.39
CA MET A 130 0.92 30.11 2.08
C MET A 130 -0.46 29.86 1.47
N MET A 131 -0.83 28.58 1.36
CA MET A 131 -2.17 28.15 0.97
C MET A 131 -2.68 27.12 1.96
N PHE A 132 -3.86 27.36 2.48
CA PHE A 132 -4.56 26.44 3.38
C PHE A 132 -5.68 25.75 2.62
N ARG A 133 -5.89 24.45 2.87
CA ARG A 133 -6.98 23.67 2.29
C ARG A 133 -7.68 22.88 3.37
N LEU A 134 -9.00 22.93 3.35
CA LEU A 134 -9.87 22.07 4.12
C LEU A 134 -10.67 21.20 3.14
N SER A 135 -10.54 19.90 3.25
CA SER A 135 -11.23 18.96 2.37
C SER A 135 -12.03 17.97 3.21
N GLY A 136 -13.23 17.67 2.76
CA GLY A 136 -14.07 16.65 3.39
C GLY A 136 -14.94 15.93 2.38
N GLY A 137 -15.31 14.69 2.71
CA GLY A 137 -16.17 13.94 1.82
C GLY A 137 -16.47 12.53 2.30
N LEU A 138 -17.49 11.98 1.69
CA LEU A 138 -17.90 10.58 1.81
C LEU A 138 -17.35 9.82 0.61
N TYR A 139 -16.67 8.71 0.89
CA TYR A 139 -16.02 7.88 -0.12
C TYR A 139 -16.53 6.45 0.01
N HIS A 140 -16.86 5.84 -1.13
CA HIS A 140 -17.20 4.43 -1.19
C HIS A 140 -16.21 3.71 -2.10
N GLN A 141 -15.72 2.57 -1.64
CA GLN A 141 -14.88 1.68 -2.41
C GLN A 141 -15.63 0.37 -2.65
N PRO A 142 -16.18 0.16 -3.85
CA PRO A 142 -16.72 -1.13 -4.24
C PRO A 142 -15.67 -2.22 -4.17
N PRO A 143 -16.00 -3.42 -3.68
CA PRO A 143 -15.02 -4.48 -3.54
C PRO A 143 -14.50 -4.95 -4.91
N PHE A 144 -13.21 -5.24 -4.99
CA PHE A 144 -12.61 -5.99 -6.08
C PHE A 144 -12.94 -7.48 -5.94
N TYR A 145 -12.78 -8.24 -7.02
CA TYR A 145 -13.05 -9.68 -7.00
C TYR A 145 -12.33 -10.41 -5.84
N ARG A 146 -11.07 -10.07 -5.58
CA ARG A 146 -10.28 -10.66 -4.50
C ARG A 146 -10.88 -10.42 -3.11
N GLU A 147 -11.52 -9.30 -2.90
CA GLU A 147 -12.16 -8.91 -1.64
C GLU A 147 -13.48 -9.63 -1.41
N LEU A 148 -14.05 -10.23 -2.46
CA LEU A 148 -15.25 -11.05 -2.38
C LEU A 148 -14.98 -12.50 -1.98
N ARG A 149 -13.73 -12.96 -2.09
CA ARG A 149 -13.36 -14.33 -1.83
C ARG A 149 -12.94 -14.52 -0.38
N ASP A 150 -13.67 -15.35 0.35
CA ASP A 150 -13.38 -15.69 1.74
C ASP A 150 -12.18 -16.64 1.92
N TYR A 151 -11.90 -17.04 3.15
CA TYR A 151 -10.79 -17.93 3.50
C TYR A 151 -10.94 -19.33 2.90
N ASN A 152 -12.16 -19.77 2.63
CA ASN A 152 -12.44 -21.05 1.99
C ASN A 152 -12.40 -20.98 0.44
N GLY A 153 -12.08 -19.81 -0.09
CA GLY A 153 -12.03 -19.56 -1.53
C GLY A 153 -13.39 -19.31 -2.17
N VAL A 154 -14.47 -19.24 -1.40
CA VAL A 154 -15.83 -19.04 -1.89
C VAL A 154 -16.11 -17.55 -2.08
N VAL A 155 -16.74 -17.20 -3.20
CA VAL A 155 -17.13 -15.81 -3.50
C VAL A 155 -18.41 -15.47 -2.76
N GLN A 156 -18.33 -14.43 -1.94
CA GLN A 156 -19.43 -13.83 -1.19
C GLN A 156 -19.97 -12.62 -1.97
N THR A 157 -21.12 -12.75 -2.60
CA THR A 157 -21.69 -11.68 -3.45
C THR A 157 -22.35 -10.54 -2.67
N ASN A 158 -22.60 -10.73 -1.38
CA ASN A 158 -23.24 -9.77 -0.49
C ASN A 158 -22.27 -8.78 0.16
N VAL A 159 -20.98 -8.86 -0.12
CA VAL A 159 -19.98 -7.90 0.38
C VAL A 159 -20.32 -6.50 -0.13
N LYS A 160 -20.44 -5.56 0.80
CA LYS A 160 -20.77 -4.16 0.53
C LYS A 160 -19.52 -3.36 0.17
N ALA A 161 -19.73 -2.19 -0.43
CA ALA A 161 -18.67 -1.18 -0.52
C ALA A 161 -18.24 -0.72 0.87
N GLN A 162 -16.95 -0.66 1.11
CA GLN A 162 -16.43 0.02 2.29
C GLN A 162 -16.73 1.53 2.16
N GLN A 163 -17.23 2.12 3.24
CA GLN A 163 -17.54 3.54 3.30
C GLN A 163 -16.53 4.26 4.17
N SER A 164 -16.09 5.45 3.77
CA SER A 164 -15.16 6.25 4.57
C SER A 164 -15.51 7.73 4.53
N ILE A 165 -15.65 8.35 5.70
CA ILE A 165 -15.73 9.80 5.86
C ILE A 165 -14.31 10.31 6.08
N HIS A 166 -13.87 11.26 5.26
CA HIS A 166 -12.56 11.89 5.38
C HIS A 166 -12.70 13.35 5.73
N LEU A 167 -11.81 13.83 6.61
CA LEU A 167 -11.55 15.23 6.87
C LEU A 167 -10.03 15.44 6.78
N VAL A 168 -9.61 16.42 5.97
CA VAL A 168 -8.19 16.72 5.74
C VAL A 168 -7.99 18.23 5.80
N LEU A 169 -7.03 18.65 6.64
CA LEU A 169 -6.52 20.01 6.69
C LEU A 169 -5.09 20.00 6.16
N SER A 170 -4.80 20.80 5.15
CA SER A 170 -3.45 20.90 4.59
C SER A 170 -2.98 22.34 4.42
N ASN A 171 -1.67 22.50 4.48
CA ASN A 171 -0.99 23.76 4.26
C ASN A 171 0.17 23.56 3.28
N ASP A 172 0.26 24.42 2.26
CA ASP A 172 1.42 24.56 1.40
C ASP A 172 2.10 25.87 1.75
N TYR A 173 3.38 25.84 2.06
CA TYR A 173 4.18 27.02 2.37
C TYR A 173 5.42 27.04 1.49
N SER A 174 5.47 28.00 0.55
CA SER A 174 6.64 28.27 -0.27
C SER A 174 7.45 29.43 0.33
N PHE A 175 8.74 29.23 0.51
CA PHE A 175 9.61 30.22 1.14
C PHE A 175 11.02 30.16 0.56
N LYS A 176 11.80 31.17 0.88
CA LYS A 176 13.24 31.19 0.56
C LYS A 176 14.05 31.00 1.84
N MET A 177 15.00 30.11 1.80
CA MET A 177 16.03 29.91 2.82
C MET A 177 17.39 29.91 2.12
N TRP A 178 18.33 30.70 2.62
CA TRP A 178 19.62 30.94 1.96
C TRP A 178 19.49 31.44 0.50
N SER A 179 18.50 32.32 0.25
CA SER A 179 18.09 32.79 -1.08
C SER A 179 17.66 31.74 -2.09
N ARG A 180 17.42 30.50 -1.66
CA ARG A 180 17.01 29.35 -2.48
C ARG A 180 15.56 28.95 -2.20
N PRO A 181 14.86 28.33 -3.19
CA PRO A 181 13.46 27.96 -3.02
C PRO A 181 13.29 26.72 -2.14
N PHE A 182 12.33 26.79 -1.24
CA PHE A 182 11.87 25.68 -0.42
C PHE A 182 10.35 25.63 -0.44
N LYS A 183 9.81 24.43 -0.30
CA LYS A 183 8.37 24.19 -0.14
C LYS A 183 8.12 23.18 0.98
N LEU A 184 7.35 23.59 1.98
CA LEU A 184 6.82 22.73 3.02
C LEU A 184 5.34 22.42 2.71
N VAL A 185 5.01 21.16 2.61
CA VAL A 185 3.62 20.68 2.56
C VAL A 185 3.35 19.92 3.84
N SER A 186 2.26 20.24 4.52
CA SER A 186 1.84 19.56 5.74
C SER A 186 0.35 19.24 5.68
N GLU A 187 -0.03 18.07 6.18
CA GLU A 187 -1.41 17.60 6.18
C GLU A 187 -1.73 16.91 7.50
N ALA A 188 -2.88 17.24 8.08
CA ALA A 188 -3.48 16.49 9.18
C ALA A 188 -4.79 15.90 8.69
N TYR A 189 -5.06 14.63 8.99
CA TYR A 189 -6.24 13.95 8.51
C TYR A 189 -6.88 13.05 9.55
N TYR A 190 -8.18 12.90 9.41
CA TYR A 190 -8.99 11.93 10.12
C TYR A 190 -9.93 11.20 9.15
N LYS A 191 -10.03 9.88 9.31
CA LYS A 191 -10.91 9.01 8.53
C LYS A 191 -11.68 8.10 9.46
N ASN A 192 -13.00 8.04 9.28
CA ASN A 192 -13.85 7.03 9.89
C ASN A 192 -14.32 6.07 8.79
N ILE A 193 -14.15 4.78 8.99
CA ILE A 193 -14.40 3.77 7.96
C ILE A 193 -15.41 2.77 8.51
N THR A 194 -16.49 2.56 7.77
CA THR A 194 -17.54 1.60 8.07
C THR A 194 -17.66 0.54 6.98
N ASP A 195 -18.36 -0.55 7.26
CA ASP A 195 -18.47 -1.71 6.37
C ASP A 195 -17.09 -2.24 5.95
N VAL A 196 -16.14 -2.28 6.88
CA VAL A 196 -14.76 -2.73 6.61
C VAL A 196 -14.76 -4.23 6.32
N ASN A 197 -14.22 -4.61 5.18
CA ASN A 197 -13.90 -5.98 4.84
C ASN A 197 -12.51 -6.32 5.37
N THR A 198 -12.45 -6.99 6.51
CA THR A 198 -11.20 -7.28 7.20
C THR A 198 -10.35 -8.31 6.46
N TYR A 199 -9.05 -8.23 6.66
CA TYR A 199 -8.09 -9.17 6.08
C TYR A 199 -6.90 -9.40 7.01
N THR A 200 -6.23 -10.51 6.81
CA THR A 200 -4.91 -10.78 7.37
C THR A 200 -3.86 -10.95 6.27
N ILE A 201 -2.59 -10.82 6.66
CA ILE A 201 -1.47 -11.14 5.78
C ILE A 201 -0.90 -12.48 6.23
N ASP A 202 -1.07 -13.50 5.41
CA ASP A 202 -0.63 -14.85 5.64
C ASP A 202 0.29 -15.30 4.51
N ASN A 203 1.53 -15.66 4.82
CA ASN A 203 2.53 -16.08 3.83
C ASN A 203 2.65 -15.16 2.63
N VAL A 204 2.81 -13.85 2.84
CA VAL A 204 2.84 -12.78 1.82
C VAL A 204 1.55 -12.61 1.01
N ARG A 205 0.47 -13.25 1.40
CA ARG A 205 -0.84 -13.16 0.75
C ARG A 205 -1.82 -12.37 1.60
N ILE A 206 -2.63 -11.56 0.96
CA ILE A 206 -3.78 -10.92 1.60
C ILE A 206 -4.95 -11.91 1.55
N ARG A 207 -5.49 -12.23 2.74
CA ARG A 207 -6.63 -13.11 2.93
C ARG A 207 -7.79 -12.31 3.50
N TYR A 208 -8.86 -12.16 2.72
CA TYR A 208 -10.05 -11.43 3.14
C TYR A 208 -11.05 -12.36 3.83
N ARG A 209 -11.80 -11.82 4.78
CA ARG A 209 -12.94 -12.52 5.39
C ARG A 209 -14.18 -12.48 4.51
N ALA A 210 -14.24 -11.54 3.57
CA ALA A 210 -15.35 -11.31 2.66
C ALA A 210 -16.69 -11.09 3.37
N ASN A 211 -16.62 -10.37 4.51
CA ASN A 211 -17.79 -9.98 5.29
C ASN A 211 -17.60 -8.55 5.80
N ASN A 212 -18.48 -7.67 5.83
CA ASN A 212 -18.32 -6.30 6.31
C ASN A 212 -18.55 -6.21 7.83
N ASN A 213 -17.77 -6.94 8.61
CA ASN A 213 -17.97 -7.15 10.04
C ASN A 213 -17.22 -6.14 10.93
N ALA A 214 -16.58 -5.13 10.36
CA ALA A 214 -15.76 -4.21 11.13
C ALA A 214 -16.02 -2.74 10.81
N GLU A 215 -15.68 -1.92 11.78
CA GLU A 215 -15.47 -0.48 11.64
C GLU A 215 -14.01 -0.15 11.93
N ALA A 216 -13.51 0.94 11.37
CA ALA A 216 -12.13 1.33 11.54
C ALA A 216 -11.99 2.85 11.54
N TYR A 217 -10.85 3.33 12.05
CA TYR A 217 -10.46 4.72 11.90
C TYR A 217 -9.01 4.82 11.49
N ALA A 218 -8.67 5.97 10.92
CA ALA A 218 -7.30 6.36 10.68
C ALA A 218 -7.15 7.86 10.93
N TYR A 219 -6.11 8.25 11.64
CA TYR A 219 -5.71 9.65 11.73
C TYR A 219 -4.20 9.77 11.68
N GLY A 220 -3.75 10.91 11.24
CA GLY A 220 -2.34 11.15 11.13
C GLY A 220 -1.97 12.55 10.72
N PHE A 221 -0.67 12.74 10.63
CA PHE A 221 -0.04 13.96 10.18
C PHE A 221 1.11 13.60 9.26
N ASP A 222 1.15 14.24 8.09
CA ASP A 222 2.23 14.10 7.12
C ASP A 222 2.86 15.48 6.87
N ALA A 223 4.18 15.52 6.78
CA ALA A 223 4.93 16.72 6.41
C ALA A 223 6.01 16.36 5.39
N ARG A 224 6.19 17.22 4.39
CA ARG A 224 7.23 17.09 3.38
C ARG A 224 7.89 18.44 3.11
N LEU A 225 9.19 18.49 3.30
CA LEU A 225 10.03 19.63 2.96
C LEU A 225 10.84 19.29 1.70
N ASN A 226 10.61 20.04 0.63
CA ASN A 226 11.40 20.00 -0.59
C ASN A 226 12.21 21.28 -0.69
N GLY A 227 13.42 21.22 -1.23
CA GLY A 227 14.15 22.44 -1.50
C GLY A 227 15.55 22.21 -2.01
N GLU A 228 16.15 23.33 -2.41
CA GLU A 228 17.50 23.39 -2.90
C GLU A 228 18.49 23.60 -1.74
N PHE A 229 18.79 22.52 -1.00
CA PHE A 229 19.75 22.57 0.12
C PHE A 229 21.16 22.83 -0.37
N VAL A 230 21.50 22.28 -1.55
CA VAL A 230 22.74 22.53 -2.27
C VAL A 230 22.41 23.16 -3.61
N PRO A 231 23.08 24.23 -4.05
CA PRO A 231 22.81 24.90 -5.31
C PRO A 231 22.76 23.93 -6.49
N GLY A 232 21.65 23.95 -7.28
CA GLY A 232 21.46 23.10 -8.44
C GLY A 232 21.04 21.65 -8.14
N THR A 233 20.77 21.29 -6.88
CA THR A 233 20.24 19.97 -6.50
C THR A 233 18.97 20.09 -5.68
N GLU A 234 18.01 19.20 -5.93
CA GLU A 234 16.78 19.14 -5.14
C GLU A 234 16.88 17.99 -4.14
N SER A 235 16.63 18.31 -2.88
CA SER A 235 16.57 17.33 -1.79
C SER A 235 15.20 17.39 -1.12
N TRP A 236 14.78 16.30 -0.49
CA TRP A 236 13.53 16.27 0.24
C TRP A 236 13.62 15.45 1.52
N PHE A 237 12.78 15.86 2.48
CA PHE A 237 12.57 15.19 3.75
C PHE A 237 11.08 14.97 3.92
N SER A 238 10.69 13.77 4.34
CA SER A 238 9.30 13.46 4.65
C SER A 238 9.20 12.87 6.05
N PHE A 239 8.15 13.23 6.73
CA PHE A 239 7.78 12.69 8.03
C PHE A 239 6.29 12.37 8.02
N GLY A 240 5.91 11.21 8.49
CA GLY A 240 4.52 10.80 8.64
C GLY A 240 4.27 10.13 9.98
N TYR A 241 3.15 10.46 10.58
CA TYR A 241 2.57 9.76 11.72
C TYR A 241 1.19 9.24 11.33
N LEU A 242 0.94 7.95 11.50
CA LEU A 242 -0.34 7.31 11.23
C LEU A 242 -0.73 6.41 12.39
N LYS A 243 -1.96 6.54 12.87
CA LYS A 243 -2.63 5.54 13.68
C LYS A 243 -3.87 5.04 12.96
N THR A 244 -3.97 3.72 12.76
CA THR A 244 -5.16 3.09 12.18
C THR A 244 -5.47 1.80 12.90
N GLU A 245 -6.72 1.69 13.36
CA GLU A 245 -7.20 0.52 14.10
C GLU A 245 -8.57 0.11 13.55
N GLU A 246 -8.93 -1.15 13.76
CA GLU A 246 -10.23 -1.70 13.39
C GLU A 246 -10.84 -2.49 14.55
N ASN A 247 -12.17 -2.42 14.64
CA ASN A 247 -12.97 -3.15 15.61
C ASN A 247 -13.79 -4.20 14.87
N GLN A 248 -13.39 -5.47 15.00
CA GLN A 248 -14.04 -6.59 14.35
C GLN A 248 -15.11 -7.15 15.31
N ASP A 249 -16.35 -7.25 14.83
CA ASP A 249 -17.49 -7.82 15.59
C ASP A 249 -17.75 -7.13 16.95
N GLY A 250 -17.38 -5.85 17.12
CA GLY A 250 -17.58 -5.09 18.36
C GLY A 250 -16.66 -5.49 19.52
N ARG A 251 -15.57 -6.23 19.26
CA ARG A 251 -14.67 -6.78 20.29
C ARG A 251 -13.61 -5.81 20.82
N GLY A 252 -13.58 -4.59 20.31
CA GLY A 252 -12.59 -3.57 20.62
C GLY A 252 -11.60 -3.34 19.47
N PHE A 253 -10.84 -2.25 19.58
CA PHE A 253 -9.93 -1.83 18.51
C PHE A 253 -8.57 -2.54 18.57
N ILE A 254 -8.13 -3.07 17.45
CA ILE A 254 -6.80 -3.64 17.22
C ILE A 254 -6.13 -2.94 16.04
N ALA A 255 -4.81 -3.00 15.98
CA ALA A 255 -4.05 -2.41 14.88
C ALA A 255 -4.40 -3.06 13.54
N ARG A 256 -4.74 -2.24 12.53
CA ARG A 256 -4.92 -2.72 11.15
C ARG A 256 -3.59 -3.17 10.56
N PRO A 257 -3.58 -4.11 9.60
CA PRO A 257 -2.34 -4.58 8.97
C PRO A 257 -1.46 -3.48 8.35
N THR A 258 -2.04 -2.31 8.09
CA THR A 258 -1.33 -1.13 7.54
C THR A 258 -0.91 -0.11 8.60
N ASP A 259 -1.12 -0.39 9.90
CA ASP A 259 -0.80 0.54 10.99
C ASP A 259 0.71 0.69 11.19
N GLN A 260 1.30 1.65 10.53
CA GLN A 260 2.72 2.00 10.64
C GLN A 260 2.86 3.39 11.25
N ARG A 261 3.22 3.46 12.54
CA ARG A 261 3.13 4.65 13.38
C ARG A 261 3.99 5.81 12.91
N LEU A 262 5.25 5.57 12.61
CA LEU A 262 6.18 6.60 12.17
C LEU A 262 6.79 6.18 10.84
N LYS A 263 6.88 7.16 9.94
CA LYS A 263 7.55 7.05 8.64
C LYS A 263 8.46 8.25 8.47
N PHE A 264 9.71 7.99 8.18
CA PHE A 264 10.69 9.01 7.83
C PHE A 264 11.36 8.62 6.53
N GLY A 265 11.44 9.57 5.61
CA GLY A 265 12.17 9.42 4.35
C GLY A 265 12.97 10.67 4.04
N MET A 266 14.16 10.49 3.53
CA MET A 266 15.04 11.58 3.11
C MET A 266 15.75 11.18 1.82
N LEU A 267 15.76 12.07 0.85
CA LEU A 267 16.71 12.05 -0.26
C LEU A 267 17.51 13.34 -0.21
N PHE A 268 18.80 13.20 0.03
CA PHE A 268 19.75 14.31 0.01
C PHE A 268 20.69 14.15 -1.16
N GLN A 269 20.86 15.21 -1.96
CA GLN A 269 21.76 15.26 -3.11
C GLN A 269 22.76 16.38 -2.95
N ASP A 270 24.01 16.12 -3.33
CA ASP A 270 25.12 17.07 -3.24
C ASP A 270 26.14 16.82 -4.35
N TYR A 271 27.04 17.78 -4.51
CA TYR A 271 28.26 17.68 -5.31
C TYR A 271 29.46 17.59 -4.36
N MET A 272 30.46 16.76 -4.72
CA MET A 272 31.66 16.70 -3.92
C MET A 272 32.37 18.05 -3.93
N PRO A 273 32.70 18.65 -2.77
CA PRO A 273 33.51 19.84 -2.73
C PRO A 273 34.82 19.64 -3.51
N ASN A 274 35.19 20.61 -4.35
CA ASN A 274 36.36 20.59 -5.23
C ASN A 274 36.30 19.59 -6.41
N ILE A 275 35.25 18.79 -6.55
CA ILE A 275 35.03 17.89 -7.70
C ILE A 275 33.57 18.03 -8.16
N PRO A 276 33.20 19.12 -8.85
CA PRO A 276 31.81 19.43 -9.17
C PRO A 276 31.15 18.38 -10.10
N ASN A 277 31.97 17.59 -10.80
CA ASN A 277 31.49 16.50 -11.65
C ASN A 277 31.14 15.22 -10.86
N LEU A 278 31.50 15.14 -9.59
CA LEU A 278 31.15 14.00 -8.72
C LEU A 278 29.90 14.34 -7.91
N LYS A 279 28.80 13.80 -8.36
CA LYS A 279 27.49 13.89 -7.67
C LYS A 279 27.37 12.75 -6.67
N LEU A 280 26.78 13.03 -5.53
CA LEU A 280 26.47 12.03 -4.54
C LEU A 280 25.02 12.15 -4.08
N TYR A 281 24.43 11.07 -3.69
CA TYR A 281 23.14 11.06 -3.02
C TYR A 281 23.13 10.11 -1.83
N LEU A 282 22.31 10.46 -0.86
CA LEU A 282 22.00 9.68 0.32
C LEU A 282 20.49 9.55 0.41
N ASN A 283 20.00 8.30 0.42
CA ASN A 283 18.59 8.00 0.67
C ASN A 283 18.47 7.29 2.02
N LEU A 284 17.67 7.84 2.93
CA LEU A 284 17.38 7.23 4.22
C LEU A 284 15.90 6.93 4.34
N VAL A 285 15.58 5.73 4.81
CA VAL A 285 14.21 5.32 5.12
C VAL A 285 14.19 4.69 6.50
N TYR A 286 13.32 5.20 7.36
CA TYR A 286 13.00 4.63 8.66
C TYR A 286 11.49 4.54 8.81
N ASN A 287 10.96 3.35 9.08
CA ASN A 287 9.56 3.15 9.38
C ASN A 287 9.43 2.24 10.59
N THR A 288 8.53 2.54 11.51
CA THR A 288 8.22 1.61 12.61
C THR A 288 7.62 0.32 12.08
N GLY A 289 7.78 -0.76 12.82
CA GLY A 289 7.32 -2.08 12.44
C GLY A 289 5.81 -2.14 12.17
N LEU A 290 5.44 -2.78 11.07
CA LEU A 290 4.05 -3.12 10.76
C LEU A 290 3.54 -4.20 11.72
N PRO A 291 2.22 -4.34 11.94
CA PRO A 291 1.65 -5.54 12.54
C PRO A 291 2.08 -6.79 11.78
N GLY A 292 2.47 -7.82 12.53
CA GLY A 292 3.06 -9.04 11.97
C GLY A 292 2.08 -9.93 11.20
N GLY A 293 0.80 -9.57 11.16
CA GLY A 293 -0.26 -10.40 10.61
C GLY A 293 -0.63 -11.55 11.53
N SER A 294 -1.53 -12.40 11.05
CA SER A 294 -1.96 -13.63 11.74
C SER A 294 -2.20 -14.74 10.72
N PRO A 295 -2.11 -16.01 11.11
CA PRO A 295 -2.62 -17.09 10.27
C PRO A 295 -4.10 -16.84 9.92
N SER A 296 -4.52 -17.20 8.70
CA SER A 296 -5.88 -16.94 8.23
C SER A 296 -6.98 -17.61 9.06
N TYR A 297 -6.66 -18.75 9.67
CA TYR A 297 -7.56 -19.52 10.54
C TYR A 297 -7.54 -19.06 12.01
N ALA A 298 -6.61 -18.19 12.39
CA ALA A 298 -6.46 -17.77 13.77
C ALA A 298 -7.24 -16.48 14.07
N ASP A 299 -7.51 -16.27 15.36
CA ASP A 299 -8.10 -15.01 15.82
C ASP A 299 -7.05 -13.88 15.77
N PRO A 300 -7.28 -12.81 14.97
CA PRO A 300 -6.33 -11.70 14.87
C PRO A 300 -6.07 -10.99 16.21
N TYR A 301 -7.01 -11.03 17.15
CA TYR A 301 -6.84 -10.43 18.48
C TYR A 301 -5.75 -11.09 19.32
N ALA A 302 -5.43 -12.35 19.04
CA ALA A 302 -4.33 -13.07 19.68
C ALA A 302 -2.96 -12.76 19.06
N TYR A 303 -2.92 -12.10 17.89
CA TYR A 303 -1.69 -11.87 17.12
C TYR A 303 -1.42 -10.37 16.92
N GLN A 304 -1.14 -9.66 18.02
CA GLN A 304 -0.93 -8.21 18.03
C GLN A 304 0.56 -7.80 18.03
N LEU A 305 1.45 -8.72 17.72
CA LEU A 305 2.88 -8.44 17.64
C LEU A 305 3.21 -7.62 16.39
N ARG A 306 4.27 -6.83 16.48
CA ARG A 306 4.79 -6.05 15.36
C ARG A 306 6.11 -6.63 14.87
N LEU A 307 6.36 -6.46 13.59
CA LEU A 307 7.66 -6.69 12.99
C LEU A 307 8.67 -5.66 13.51
N ASN A 308 9.95 -5.96 13.31
CA ASN A 308 11.02 -5.01 13.57
C ASN A 308 10.89 -3.77 12.68
N ASP A 309 11.42 -2.65 13.16
CA ASP A 309 11.47 -1.41 12.39
C ASP A 309 12.24 -1.58 11.09
N TYR A 310 11.69 -1.05 10.02
CA TYR A 310 12.35 -0.99 8.72
C TYR A 310 13.38 0.14 8.72
N ARG A 311 14.63 -0.19 8.41
CA ARG A 311 15.75 0.76 8.38
C ARG A 311 16.58 0.51 7.13
N ARG A 312 16.71 1.54 6.29
CA ARG A 312 17.51 1.43 5.07
C ARG A 312 18.24 2.73 4.78
N ALA A 313 19.51 2.61 4.44
CA ALA A 313 20.30 3.68 3.89
C ALA A 313 20.89 3.23 2.56
N ASP A 314 20.71 4.05 1.53
CA ASP A 314 21.31 3.85 0.21
C ASP A 314 22.23 5.04 -0.08
N VAL A 315 23.40 4.77 -0.64
CA VAL A 315 24.36 5.81 -1.04
C VAL A 315 24.76 5.58 -2.49
N GLY A 316 24.86 6.67 -3.25
CA GLY A 316 25.32 6.61 -4.63
C GLY A 316 26.28 7.73 -4.96
N PHE A 317 27.24 7.41 -5.79
CA PHE A 317 28.24 8.30 -6.35
C PHE A 317 28.13 8.23 -7.88
N SER A 318 28.12 9.36 -8.54
CA SER A 318 28.06 9.42 -9.99
C SER A 318 29.04 10.47 -10.52
N TYR A 319 30.01 10.03 -11.27
CA TYR A 319 30.95 10.95 -11.93
C TYR A 319 30.47 11.25 -13.34
N VAL A 320 30.24 12.55 -13.60
CA VAL A 320 29.77 13.05 -14.90
C VAL A 320 31.01 13.44 -15.73
N PHE A 321 31.35 12.63 -16.72
CA PHE A 321 32.45 12.92 -17.63
C PHE A 321 32.07 13.94 -18.69
N LYS A 322 30.81 13.92 -19.12
CA LYS A 322 30.22 14.90 -20.04
C LYS A 322 28.75 15.11 -19.70
N ASP A 323 28.38 16.35 -19.47
CA ASP A 323 27.00 16.77 -19.23
C ASP A 323 26.30 17.11 -20.54
N ALA A 324 24.97 16.98 -20.56
CA ALA A 324 24.14 17.25 -21.73
C ALA A 324 24.31 18.70 -22.22
N GLY A 325 24.54 18.87 -23.52
CA GLY A 325 24.70 20.18 -24.15
C GLY A 325 26.09 20.82 -24.00
N ILE A 326 27.03 20.20 -23.26
CA ILE A 326 28.40 20.72 -23.12
C ILE A 326 29.34 20.01 -24.09
N GLN A 327 30.09 20.82 -24.89
CA GLN A 327 31.12 20.25 -25.77
C GLN A 327 32.32 19.80 -24.93
N SER A 328 32.80 18.58 -25.20
CA SER A 328 34.00 18.06 -24.54
C SER A 328 35.21 18.16 -25.46
N SER A 329 36.34 18.59 -24.91
CA SER A 329 37.63 18.58 -25.61
C SER A 329 38.21 17.15 -25.82
N LYS A 330 37.75 16.18 -25.00
CA LYS A 330 38.23 14.80 -25.04
C LYS A 330 37.64 14.06 -26.26
N MET A 331 38.47 13.55 -27.14
CA MET A 331 38.06 12.90 -28.40
C MET A 331 37.07 11.75 -28.18
N TRP A 332 37.26 10.91 -27.16
CA TRP A 332 36.43 9.75 -26.89
C TRP A 332 35.03 10.12 -26.35
N LEU A 333 34.85 11.34 -25.81
CA LEU A 333 33.55 11.85 -25.35
C LEU A 333 32.76 12.60 -26.43
N LYS A 334 33.36 12.92 -27.57
CA LYS A 334 32.68 13.65 -28.64
C LYS A 334 31.40 12.98 -29.15
N PRO A 335 31.36 11.63 -29.34
CA PRO A 335 30.14 10.97 -29.82
C PRO A 335 28.97 11.03 -28.89
N PHE A 336 29.23 11.22 -27.59
CA PHE A 336 28.16 11.21 -26.56
C PHE A 336 27.61 12.62 -26.34
N ASN A 337 26.31 12.74 -26.15
CA ASN A 337 25.68 13.95 -25.64
C ASN A 337 25.81 14.02 -24.09
N GLU A 338 25.70 12.88 -23.43
CA GLU A 338 25.89 12.73 -21.99
C GLU A 338 26.68 11.44 -21.73
N PHE A 339 27.65 11.49 -20.79
CA PHE A 339 28.38 10.32 -20.36
C PHE A 339 28.70 10.39 -18.87
N SER A 340 28.20 9.42 -18.09
CA SER A 340 28.47 9.32 -16.65
C SER A 340 28.59 7.88 -16.20
N LEU A 341 29.35 7.67 -15.12
CA LEU A 341 29.52 6.39 -14.45
C LEU A 341 29.16 6.55 -12.98
N GLY A 342 28.30 5.69 -12.47
CA GLY A 342 27.85 5.68 -11.10
C GLY A 342 28.10 4.36 -10.39
N LEU A 343 28.32 4.42 -9.10
CA LEU A 343 28.33 3.31 -8.15
C LEU A 343 27.26 3.58 -7.10
N GLU A 344 26.38 2.61 -6.90
CA GLU A 344 25.29 2.69 -5.93
C GLU A 344 25.39 1.51 -4.94
N ILE A 345 25.21 1.79 -3.67
CA ILE A 345 25.19 0.78 -2.62
C ILE A 345 23.82 0.87 -1.94
N PHE A 346 22.96 -0.10 -2.23
CA PHE A 346 21.67 -0.21 -1.60
C PHE A 346 21.78 -0.99 -0.29
N ASN A 347 21.01 -0.56 0.73
CA ASN A 347 21.04 -1.13 2.07
C ASN A 347 22.47 -1.16 2.65
N LEU A 348 23.09 0.02 2.73
CA LEU A 348 24.49 0.21 3.15
C LEU A 348 24.87 -0.54 4.43
N PHE A 349 23.97 -0.58 5.41
CA PHE A 349 24.22 -1.22 6.71
C PHE A 349 23.84 -2.71 6.73
N ASN A 350 23.37 -3.24 5.59
CA ASN A 350 22.95 -4.65 5.47
C ASN A 350 21.86 -5.06 6.48
N ASN A 351 20.91 -4.17 6.76
CA ASN A 351 19.81 -4.45 7.67
C ASN A 351 18.89 -5.54 7.11
N GLN A 352 18.50 -6.47 7.96
CA GLN A 352 17.51 -7.49 7.65
C GLN A 352 16.11 -6.91 7.89
N ASN A 353 15.52 -6.32 6.86
CA ASN A 353 14.19 -5.74 6.91
C ASN A 353 13.14 -6.79 6.52
N SER A 354 12.05 -6.85 7.26
CA SER A 354 10.88 -7.68 6.95
C SER A 354 9.61 -6.85 6.95
N ILE A 355 8.66 -7.23 6.11
CA ILE A 355 7.34 -6.58 6.00
C ILE A 355 6.18 -7.57 6.17
N THR A 356 6.48 -8.86 6.19
CA THR A 356 5.49 -9.95 6.39
C THR A 356 6.15 -11.10 7.13
N ASN A 357 5.30 -12.00 7.66
CA ASN A 357 5.69 -13.28 8.22
C ASN A 357 5.15 -14.44 7.36
N THR A 358 5.91 -15.52 7.29
CA THR A 358 5.41 -16.84 6.93
C THR A 358 5.01 -17.57 8.21
N TRP A 359 3.76 -18.00 8.30
CA TRP A 359 3.25 -18.70 9.46
C TRP A 359 3.43 -20.20 9.30
N VAL A 360 4.03 -20.81 10.32
CA VAL A 360 4.31 -22.24 10.39
C VAL A 360 3.69 -22.80 11.66
N ARG A 361 3.11 -23.97 11.58
CA ARG A 361 2.52 -24.63 12.73
C ARG A 361 3.18 -25.96 13.01
N ASP A 362 3.55 -26.20 14.25
CA ASP A 362 3.89 -27.51 14.77
C ASP A 362 2.59 -28.32 14.96
N VAL A 363 2.43 -29.40 14.21
CA VAL A 363 1.19 -30.21 14.25
C VAL A 363 1.02 -31.01 15.54
N TYR A 364 2.11 -31.23 16.30
CA TYR A 364 2.05 -31.93 17.59
C TYR A 364 1.69 -30.99 18.73
N THR A 365 2.47 -29.92 18.90
CA THR A 365 2.29 -28.97 20.01
C THR A 365 1.18 -27.95 19.72
N LYS A 366 0.73 -27.85 18.46
CA LYS A 366 -0.21 -26.84 17.96
C LYS A 366 0.33 -25.39 18.07
N SER A 367 1.62 -25.24 18.36
CA SER A 367 2.27 -23.93 18.43
C SER A 367 2.40 -23.28 17.06
N GLN A 368 2.25 -21.96 17.02
CA GLN A 368 2.36 -21.16 15.80
C GLN A 368 3.64 -20.32 15.83
N TYR A 369 4.36 -20.30 14.71
CA TYR A 369 5.59 -19.55 14.56
C TYR A 369 5.49 -18.60 13.38
N GLY A 370 5.74 -17.30 13.60
CA GLY A 370 5.88 -16.32 12.54
C GLY A 370 7.36 -16.18 12.13
N ILE A 371 7.69 -16.62 10.93
CA ILE A 371 9.03 -16.52 10.37
C ILE A 371 9.10 -15.28 9.50
N PRO A 372 9.92 -14.25 9.84
CA PRO A 372 10.02 -13.04 9.05
C PRO A 372 10.50 -13.30 7.63
N ASN A 373 9.80 -12.73 6.65
CA ASN A 373 10.23 -12.72 5.25
C ASN A 373 11.15 -11.53 5.03
N TYR A 374 12.45 -11.79 4.99
CA TYR A 374 13.45 -10.75 4.81
C TYR A 374 13.53 -10.28 3.35
N MET A 375 13.63 -8.98 3.20
CA MET A 375 13.87 -8.32 1.92
C MET A 375 15.33 -8.42 1.52
N THR A 376 15.63 -7.94 0.31
CA THR A 376 16.99 -7.92 -0.26
C THR A 376 17.99 -7.26 0.70
N THR A 377 19.10 -7.92 0.91
CA THR A 377 20.25 -7.45 1.69
C THR A 377 21.02 -6.37 0.93
N ARG A 378 22.29 -6.14 1.25
CA ARG A 378 23.12 -5.15 0.56
C ARG A 378 23.32 -5.54 -0.91
N VAL A 379 23.17 -4.55 -1.80
CA VAL A 379 23.38 -4.71 -3.25
C VAL A 379 24.33 -3.62 -3.73
N PHE A 380 25.32 -4.01 -4.54
CA PHE A 380 26.17 -3.09 -5.29
C PHE A 380 25.65 -3.00 -6.71
N ASN A 381 25.47 -1.78 -7.21
CA ASN A 381 25.00 -1.51 -8.56
C ASN A 381 25.96 -0.55 -9.27
N ILE A 382 26.34 -0.88 -10.50
CA ILE A 382 27.12 0.00 -11.38
C ILE A 382 26.19 0.52 -12.46
N LYS A 383 26.15 1.83 -12.62
CA LYS A 383 25.29 2.51 -13.58
C LYS A 383 26.15 3.26 -14.60
N LEU A 384 26.02 2.90 -15.86
CA LEU A 384 26.61 3.62 -16.98
C LEU A 384 25.50 4.34 -17.75
N VAL A 385 25.63 5.64 -17.91
CA VAL A 385 24.75 6.44 -18.79
C VAL A 385 25.58 6.92 -19.96
N ALA A 386 25.20 6.52 -21.16
CA ALA A 386 25.81 6.94 -22.43
C ALA A 386 24.68 7.32 -23.36
N ARG A 387 24.54 8.62 -23.65
CA ARG A 387 23.59 9.14 -24.64
C ARG A 387 24.38 9.67 -25.84
N LEU A 388 24.03 9.22 -27.02
CA LEU A 388 24.60 9.65 -28.30
C LEU A 388 23.95 10.94 -28.79
#